data_f6b95245b6e371ef8cffc1ae8ba5464b
#
_entry.id   f6b95245b6e371ef8cffc1ae8ba5464b
#
_cell.length_a   1.000
_cell.length_b   1.000
_cell.length_c   1.000
_cell.angle_alpha   90.00
_cell.angle_beta   90.00
_cell.angle_gamma   90.00
#
_symmetry.space_group_name_H-M   'P 1'
#
loop_
_entity.id
_entity.type
_entity.pdbx_description
1 polymer ?
#
loop_
_entity_poly.entity_id
_entity_poly.type
_entity_poly.pdbx_seq_one_letter_code
_entity_poly.pdbx_strand_id
1 'polypeptide(L)'
;AKNIPVKADLIINPGSEMIRYTAERDGILEKLRAIGGVIMTNACGPCIGQWKRHTDDNNRKNTIVTSFNRNFRRRADGNPNTYAFVASPEMVVAMAISGKLDFNPAKDTLTDRDGNAVRLDEPQGNAFPPNGFAVSTNQKNTNIEQLEEEGLFIPPSEKHADVEASKYSQHLLESSVK
;
A
#
# COMPACT_ATOMS: atom_id res chain seq x y z
N ALA A 1 -8.81 13.89 -15.24
CA ALA A 1 -7.45 13.35 -15.22
C ALA A 1 -6.65 14.06 -16.30
N LYS A 2 -5.53 14.67 -15.92
CA LYS A 2 -4.69 15.51 -16.81
C LYS A 2 -3.78 14.67 -17.74
N ASN A 3 -4.08 13.37 -17.93
CA ASN A 3 -3.42 12.43 -18.85
C ASN A 3 -1.88 12.46 -18.88
N ILE A 4 -1.24 12.71 -17.74
CA ILE A 4 0.21 12.72 -17.62
C ILE A 4 0.64 11.31 -17.20
N PRO A 5 1.38 10.56 -18.03
CA PRO A 5 1.87 9.23 -17.67
C PRO A 5 2.99 9.32 -16.63
N VAL A 6 3.15 8.27 -15.84
CA VAL A 6 4.29 8.14 -14.94
C VAL A 6 5.60 8.01 -15.73
N LYS A 7 6.67 8.58 -15.19
CA LYS A 7 8.04 8.49 -15.72
C LYS A 7 8.91 7.51 -14.96
N ALA A 8 8.40 6.99 -13.86
CA ALA A 8 9.02 5.92 -13.07
C ALA A 8 8.01 4.76 -12.89
N ASP A 9 8.49 3.57 -12.60
CA ASP A 9 7.63 2.43 -12.29
C ASP A 9 6.78 2.76 -11.05
N LEU A 10 5.47 2.72 -11.20
CA LEU A 10 4.51 2.95 -10.13
C LEU A 10 3.78 1.64 -9.81
N ILE A 11 4.07 1.11 -8.63
CA ILE A 11 3.46 -0.13 -8.14
C ILE A 11 2.50 0.22 -7.02
N ILE A 12 1.27 -0.25 -7.12
CA ILE A 12 0.21 0.00 -6.14
C ILE A 12 -0.14 -1.31 -5.44
N ASN A 13 0.05 -1.34 -4.13
CA ASN A 13 -0.40 -2.43 -3.27
C ASN A 13 -1.51 -1.90 -2.36
N PRO A 14 -2.77 -2.27 -2.55
CA PRO A 14 -3.90 -1.72 -1.81
C PRO A 14 -3.87 -1.99 -0.30
N GLY A 15 -3.19 -3.06 0.13
CA GLY A 15 -3.04 -3.41 1.54
C GLY A 15 -4.13 -4.33 2.10
N SER A 16 -5.35 -4.30 1.58
CA SER A 16 -6.42 -5.25 1.90
C SER A 16 -7.43 -5.34 0.76
N GLU A 17 -8.21 -6.44 0.73
CA GLU A 17 -9.28 -6.58 -0.26
C GLU A 17 -10.38 -5.54 -0.06
N MET A 18 -10.69 -5.18 1.17
CA MET A 18 -11.66 -4.12 1.46
C MET A 18 -11.20 -2.77 0.87
N ILE A 19 -9.94 -2.41 1.04
CA ILE A 19 -9.38 -1.18 0.44
C ILE A 19 -9.35 -1.30 -1.08
N ARG A 20 -8.98 -2.46 -1.63
CA ARG A 20 -8.97 -2.69 -3.07
C ARG A 20 -10.36 -2.50 -3.68
N TYR A 21 -11.38 -3.15 -3.12
CA TYR A 21 -12.76 -3.00 -3.58
C TYR A 21 -13.29 -1.57 -3.43
N THR A 22 -12.96 -0.90 -2.33
CA THR A 22 -13.34 0.50 -2.11
C THR A 22 -12.70 1.40 -3.17
N ALA A 23 -11.40 1.27 -3.41
CA ALA A 23 -10.67 2.06 -4.39
C ALA A 23 -11.11 1.75 -5.84
N GLU A 24 -11.54 0.53 -6.12
CA GLU A 24 -12.10 0.15 -7.41
C GLU A 24 -13.48 0.76 -7.62
N ARG A 25 -14.40 0.62 -6.66
CA ARG A 25 -15.73 1.26 -6.66
C ARG A 25 -15.63 2.77 -6.88
N ASP A 26 -14.68 3.43 -6.22
CA ASP A 26 -14.53 4.89 -6.27
C ASP A 26 -13.69 5.36 -7.48
N GLY A 27 -13.35 4.42 -8.41
CA GLY A 27 -12.62 4.72 -9.64
C GLY A 27 -11.16 5.14 -9.44
N ILE A 28 -10.59 4.94 -8.25
CA ILE A 28 -9.21 5.32 -7.92
C ILE A 28 -8.23 4.41 -8.66
N LEU A 29 -8.46 3.09 -8.64
CA LEU A 29 -7.58 2.13 -9.31
C LEU A 29 -7.57 2.32 -10.83
N GLU A 30 -8.70 2.67 -11.43
CA GLU A 30 -8.78 3.00 -12.86
C GLU A 30 -7.91 4.22 -13.20
N LYS A 31 -8.01 5.29 -12.41
CA LYS A 31 -7.17 6.49 -12.59
C LYS A 31 -5.68 6.19 -12.47
N LEU A 32 -5.29 5.33 -11.51
CA LEU A 32 -3.90 4.92 -11.33
C LEU A 32 -3.39 4.05 -12.50
N ARG A 33 -4.21 3.12 -13.02
CA ARG A 33 -3.89 2.36 -14.23
C ARG A 33 -3.74 3.26 -15.45
N ALA A 34 -4.62 4.25 -15.60
CA ALA A 34 -4.60 5.18 -16.74
C ALA A 34 -3.32 6.00 -16.85
N ILE A 35 -2.62 6.26 -15.75
CA ILE A 35 -1.31 6.93 -15.76
C ILE A 35 -0.12 5.97 -15.86
N GLY A 36 -0.35 4.66 -15.91
CA GLY A 36 0.69 3.63 -16.03
C GLY A 36 1.01 2.89 -14.73
N GLY A 37 0.19 3.01 -13.70
CA GLY A 37 0.35 2.27 -12.45
C GLY A 37 -0.02 0.80 -12.58
N VAL A 38 0.77 -0.07 -11.96
CA VAL A 38 0.53 -1.52 -11.88
C VAL A 38 -0.09 -1.86 -10.53
N ILE A 39 -1.31 -2.40 -10.55
CA ILE A 39 -2.00 -2.82 -9.34
C ILE A 39 -1.59 -4.26 -9.01
N MET A 40 -1.00 -4.44 -7.84
CA MET A 40 -0.59 -5.74 -7.33
C MET A 40 -1.71 -6.41 -6.53
N THR A 41 -1.61 -7.70 -6.35
CA THR A 41 -2.42 -8.44 -5.37
C THR A 41 -2.06 -8.01 -3.94
N ASN A 42 -3.00 -8.17 -3.02
CA ASN A 42 -2.79 -7.86 -1.60
C ASN A 42 -1.86 -8.90 -0.95
N ALA A 43 -0.56 -8.67 -1.11
CA ALA A 43 0.48 -9.51 -0.54
C ALA A 43 1.58 -8.65 0.09
N CYS A 44 2.31 -9.22 1.03
CA CYS A 44 3.39 -8.54 1.72
C CYS A 44 4.67 -8.33 0.88
N GLY A 45 4.69 -8.75 -0.40
CA GLY A 45 5.86 -8.80 -1.26
C GLY A 45 6.77 -7.57 -1.19
N PRO A 46 6.41 -6.42 -1.78
CA PRO A 46 7.25 -5.22 -1.74
C PRO A 46 7.44 -4.67 -0.32
N CYS A 47 6.44 -4.80 0.55
CA CYS A 47 6.48 -4.29 1.92
C CYS A 47 7.53 -4.98 2.79
N ILE A 48 7.88 -6.24 2.54
CA ILE A 48 8.83 -7.02 3.33
C ILE A 48 10.08 -7.46 2.55
N GLY A 49 10.30 -6.89 1.36
CA GLY A 49 11.45 -7.22 0.53
C GLY A 49 11.33 -8.54 -0.23
N GLN A 50 10.16 -9.09 -0.37
CA GLN A 50 9.87 -10.27 -1.20
C GLN A 50 9.49 -9.93 -2.65
N TRP A 51 9.85 -8.75 -3.09
CA TRP A 51 9.74 -8.30 -4.46
C TRP A 51 11.13 -8.03 -5.02
N LYS A 52 11.33 -8.31 -6.28
CA LYS A 52 12.59 -8.02 -6.96
C LYS A 52 12.31 -7.17 -8.18
N ARG A 53 13.11 -6.12 -8.33
CA ARG A 53 13.13 -5.35 -9.56
C ARG A 53 13.83 -6.18 -10.63
N HIS A 54 13.22 -6.28 -11.80
CA HIS A 54 13.91 -6.80 -12.98
C HIS A 54 14.89 -5.73 -13.46
N THR A 55 16.18 -5.99 -13.31
CA THR A 55 17.26 -5.12 -13.77
C THR A 55 18.41 -5.99 -14.26
N ASP A 56 19.03 -5.56 -15.36
CA ASP A 56 20.19 -6.21 -15.93
C ASP A 56 21.48 -5.94 -15.13
N ASP A 57 21.47 -4.90 -14.29
CA ASP A 57 22.60 -4.52 -13.45
C ASP A 57 22.18 -4.29 -11.99
N ASN A 58 22.42 -5.30 -11.15
CA ASN A 58 22.18 -5.22 -9.70
C ASN A 58 23.19 -4.32 -8.96
N ASN A 59 24.29 -3.92 -9.59
CA ASN A 59 25.29 -3.03 -9.00
C ASN A 59 24.93 -1.56 -9.19
N ARG A 60 24.02 -1.25 -10.10
CA ARG A 60 23.56 0.12 -10.33
C ARG A 60 22.85 0.65 -9.09
N LYS A 61 23.30 1.82 -8.63
CA LYS A 61 22.58 2.59 -7.62
C LYS A 61 21.22 3.04 -8.17
N ASN A 62 20.18 2.80 -7.42
CA ASN A 62 18.84 3.22 -7.79
C ASN A 62 18.04 3.66 -6.56
N THR A 63 16.83 4.15 -6.76
CA THR A 63 15.98 4.70 -5.71
C THR A 63 14.59 4.09 -5.76
N ILE A 64 14.00 3.88 -4.60
CA ILE A 64 12.60 3.58 -4.43
C ILE A 64 11.98 4.52 -3.39
N VAL A 65 10.81 5.04 -3.68
CA VAL A 65 10.00 5.82 -2.74
C VAL A 65 8.73 5.06 -2.47
N THR A 66 8.40 4.85 -1.21
CA THR A 66 7.22 4.08 -0.79
C THR A 66 6.39 4.86 0.21
N SER A 67 5.11 4.55 0.31
CA SER A 67 4.23 5.01 1.38
C SER A 67 4.13 4.00 2.54
N PHE A 68 5.05 3.04 2.60
CA PHE A 68 5.14 2.06 3.67
C PHE A 68 5.73 2.70 4.94
N ASN A 69 5.54 2.05 6.06
CA ASN A 69 5.91 2.60 7.37
C ASN A 69 7.39 2.47 7.73
N ARG A 70 8.23 1.85 6.90
CA ARG A 70 9.65 1.62 7.19
C ARG A 70 10.50 1.63 5.93
N ASN A 71 11.73 2.16 6.07
CA ASN A 71 12.74 2.19 5.03
C ASN A 71 14.11 1.82 5.61
N PHE A 72 14.55 0.61 5.48
CA PHE A 72 15.91 0.19 5.78
C PHE A 72 16.53 -0.53 4.59
N ARG A 73 17.84 -0.64 4.60
CA ARG A 73 18.58 -1.25 3.50
C ARG A 73 18.03 -2.62 3.14
N ARG A 74 17.83 -2.88 1.86
CA ARG A 74 17.22 -4.10 1.29
C ARG A 74 15.73 -4.31 1.59
N ARG A 75 15.07 -3.36 2.26
CA ARG A 75 13.67 -3.53 2.68
C ARG A 75 12.72 -3.77 1.51
N ALA A 76 12.87 -3.04 0.42
CA ALA A 76 11.88 -3.04 -0.66
C ALA A 76 12.10 -4.15 -1.69
N ASP A 77 13.33 -4.32 -2.20
CA ASP A 77 13.66 -5.21 -3.32
C ASP A 77 14.82 -6.18 -3.04
N GLY A 78 15.31 -6.21 -1.81
CA GLY A 78 16.45 -7.03 -1.40
C GLY A 78 17.82 -6.52 -1.89
N ASN A 79 17.87 -5.50 -2.77
CA ASN A 79 19.10 -4.98 -3.33
C ASN A 79 19.76 -3.96 -2.39
N PRO A 80 21.04 -4.16 -1.98
CA PRO A 80 21.74 -3.22 -1.12
C PRO A 80 22.05 -1.86 -1.79
N ASN A 81 21.95 -1.76 -3.10
CA ASN A 81 22.19 -0.56 -3.90
C ASN A 81 20.90 0.23 -4.19
N THR A 82 19.77 -0.21 -3.67
CA THR A 82 18.51 0.53 -3.70
C THR A 82 18.39 1.42 -2.47
N TYR A 83 18.39 2.73 -2.68
CA TYR A 83 18.11 3.70 -1.64
C TYR A 83 16.60 3.83 -1.46
N ALA A 84 16.11 3.54 -0.26
CA ALA A 84 14.69 3.56 0.06
C ALA A 84 14.31 4.81 0.84
N PHE A 85 13.26 5.49 0.40
CA PHE A 85 12.68 6.65 1.05
C PHE A 85 11.21 6.39 1.35
N VAL A 86 10.68 7.08 2.37
CA VAL A 86 9.27 7.03 2.74
C VAL A 86 8.65 8.41 2.54
N ALA A 87 7.50 8.44 1.89
CA ALA A 87 6.72 9.65 1.65
C ALA A 87 5.22 9.33 1.76
N SER A 88 4.36 10.34 1.75
CA SER A 88 2.92 10.11 1.67
C SER A 88 2.53 9.50 0.31
N PRO A 89 1.39 8.79 0.20
CA PRO A 89 0.93 8.22 -1.06
C PRO A 89 0.85 9.27 -2.19
N GLU A 90 0.39 10.48 -1.89
CA GLU A 90 0.27 11.59 -2.84
C GLU A 90 1.65 12.00 -3.38
N MET A 91 2.63 12.09 -2.48
CA MET A 91 4.01 12.42 -2.87
C MET A 91 4.65 11.32 -3.70
N VAL A 92 4.40 10.05 -3.38
CA VAL A 92 4.87 8.92 -4.19
C VAL A 92 4.34 9.02 -5.62
N VAL A 93 3.04 9.29 -5.78
CA VAL A 93 2.43 9.47 -7.11
C VAL A 93 2.99 10.70 -7.83
N ALA A 94 3.15 11.83 -7.14
CA ALA A 94 3.71 13.05 -7.71
C ALA A 94 5.15 12.84 -8.22
N MET A 95 5.99 12.16 -7.42
CA MET A 95 7.35 11.81 -7.81
C MET A 95 7.38 10.81 -8.98
N ALA A 96 6.47 9.83 -9.01
CA ALA A 96 6.37 8.88 -10.12
C ALA A 96 5.99 9.57 -11.45
N ILE A 97 5.07 10.53 -11.41
CA ILE A 97 4.66 11.31 -12.59
C ILE A 97 5.78 12.24 -13.05
N SER A 98 6.46 12.93 -12.12
CA SER A 98 7.55 13.85 -12.45
C SER A 98 8.83 13.10 -12.89
N GLY A 99 9.08 11.93 -12.35
CA GLY A 99 10.33 11.17 -12.49
C GLY A 99 11.49 11.79 -11.69
N LYS A 100 11.21 12.67 -10.72
CA LYS A 100 12.20 13.40 -9.94
C LYS A 100 11.91 13.31 -8.45
N LEU A 101 12.95 13.12 -7.64
CA LEU A 101 12.86 13.07 -6.17
C LEU A 101 12.71 14.46 -5.54
N ASP A 102 13.22 15.50 -6.20
CA ASP A 102 13.18 16.89 -5.77
C ASP A 102 11.93 17.64 -6.24
N PHE A 103 10.98 16.97 -6.88
CA PHE A 103 9.75 17.57 -7.36
C PHE A 103 8.88 18.05 -6.19
N ASN A 104 8.54 19.33 -6.22
CA ASN A 104 7.65 19.96 -5.26
C ASN A 104 6.28 20.25 -5.91
N PRO A 105 5.23 19.46 -5.64
CA PRO A 105 3.92 19.62 -6.29
C PRO A 105 3.24 20.97 -5.99
N ALA A 106 3.62 21.64 -4.90
CA ALA A 106 3.08 22.96 -4.55
C ALA A 106 3.71 24.11 -5.35
N LYS A 107 4.89 23.90 -5.94
CA LYS A 107 5.65 24.94 -6.65
C LYS A 107 5.88 24.62 -8.12
N ASP A 108 6.17 23.35 -8.42
CA ASP A 108 6.61 22.91 -9.73
C ASP A 108 5.43 22.60 -10.65
N THR A 109 5.69 22.63 -11.93
CA THR A 109 4.75 22.25 -12.98
C THR A 109 5.22 21.00 -13.72
N LEU A 110 4.27 20.26 -14.25
CA LEU A 110 4.47 19.13 -15.14
C LEU A 110 4.09 19.55 -16.56
N THR A 111 4.51 18.75 -17.54
CA THR A 111 4.08 18.94 -18.93
C THR A 111 3.15 17.78 -19.30
N ASP A 112 1.97 18.10 -19.78
CA ASP A 112 1.02 17.11 -20.29
C ASP A 112 1.43 16.58 -21.68
N ARG A 113 0.61 15.69 -22.26
CA ARG A 113 0.88 15.11 -23.58
C ARG A 113 0.79 16.13 -24.72
N ASP A 114 0.07 17.23 -24.49
CA ASP A 114 -0.16 18.29 -25.48
C ASP A 114 0.88 19.40 -25.34
N GLY A 115 1.84 19.27 -24.43
CA GLY A 115 2.91 20.24 -24.19
C GLY A 115 2.54 21.37 -23.23
N ASN A 116 1.37 21.36 -22.63
CA ASN A 116 0.93 22.41 -21.71
C ASN A 116 1.52 22.22 -20.31
N ALA A 117 1.85 23.34 -19.67
CA ALA A 117 2.25 23.34 -18.26
C ALA A 117 1.05 23.08 -17.35
N VAL A 118 1.16 22.06 -16.52
CA VAL A 118 0.09 21.62 -15.63
C VAL A 118 0.61 21.57 -14.20
N ARG A 119 -0.13 22.14 -13.26
CA ARG A 119 0.12 21.99 -11.82
C ARG A 119 -0.76 20.88 -11.26
N LEU A 120 -0.22 20.11 -10.33
CA LEU A 120 -1.03 19.16 -9.56
C LEU A 120 -1.89 19.94 -8.56
N ASP A 121 -3.14 19.53 -8.45
CA ASP A 121 -4.05 20.09 -7.46
C ASP A 121 -3.67 19.58 -6.07
N GLU A 122 -3.91 20.37 -5.05
CA GLU A 122 -3.71 19.97 -3.66
C GLU A 122 -4.63 18.80 -3.31
N PRO A 123 -4.09 17.72 -2.69
CA PRO A 123 -4.92 16.57 -2.35
C PRO A 123 -5.94 16.92 -1.28
N GLN A 124 -7.18 16.54 -1.51
CA GLN A 124 -8.27 16.67 -0.55
C GLN A 124 -8.34 15.37 0.26
N GLY A 125 -7.83 15.40 1.48
CA GLY A 125 -7.84 14.26 2.38
C GLY A 125 -9.21 14.06 3.03
N ASN A 126 -9.67 12.81 3.07
CA ASN A 126 -10.81 12.40 3.89
C ASN A 126 -10.32 11.37 4.91
N ALA A 127 -10.80 11.46 6.16
CA ALA A 127 -10.49 10.48 7.19
C ALA A 127 -11.04 9.08 6.84
N PHE A 128 -12.18 9.05 6.13
CA PHE A 128 -12.84 7.84 5.64
C PHE A 128 -13.28 8.03 4.20
N PRO A 129 -13.46 6.94 3.44
CA PRO A 129 -14.06 7.04 2.11
C PRO A 129 -15.44 7.69 2.20
N PRO A 130 -15.77 8.68 1.34
CA PRO A 130 -17.03 9.42 1.42
C PRO A 130 -18.30 8.54 1.39
N ASN A 131 -18.20 7.39 0.68
CA ASN A 131 -19.28 6.41 0.57
C ASN A 131 -19.07 5.17 1.45
N GLY A 132 -18.27 5.29 2.53
CA GLY A 132 -17.87 4.16 3.37
C GLY A 132 -16.99 3.15 2.65
N PHE A 133 -16.63 2.07 3.33
CA PHE A 133 -15.87 0.98 2.72
C PHE A 133 -16.79 0.08 1.88
N ALA A 134 -16.27 -0.41 0.76
CA ALA A 134 -16.98 -1.40 -0.03
C ALA A 134 -16.88 -2.77 0.64
N VAL A 135 -18.01 -3.47 0.71
CA VAL A 135 -18.05 -4.87 1.13
C VAL A 135 -18.01 -5.74 -0.12
N SER A 136 -17.20 -6.80 -0.10
CA SER A 136 -17.21 -7.77 -1.21
C SER A 136 -18.57 -8.45 -1.29
N THR A 137 -19.27 -8.25 -2.39
CA THR A 137 -20.56 -8.95 -2.65
C THR A 137 -20.38 -10.45 -2.90
N ASN A 138 -19.14 -10.91 -3.05
CA ASN A 138 -18.80 -12.33 -3.18
C ASN A 138 -18.54 -13.04 -1.85
N GLN A 139 -18.47 -12.32 -0.73
CA GLN A 139 -18.72 -12.97 0.53
C GLN A 139 -20.22 -13.30 0.55
N LYS A 140 -20.58 -14.53 0.16
CA LYS A 140 -21.77 -15.16 0.72
C LYS A 140 -21.71 -14.81 2.21
N ASN A 141 -22.76 -14.20 2.75
CA ASN A 141 -22.93 -14.10 4.19
C ASN A 141 -22.85 -15.54 4.72
N THR A 142 -21.64 -15.98 4.99
CA THR A 142 -21.43 -17.22 5.72
C THR A 142 -21.82 -16.83 7.13
N ASN A 143 -23.03 -17.15 7.49
CA ASN A 143 -23.53 -16.91 8.82
C ASN A 143 -22.58 -17.63 9.76
N ILE A 144 -22.11 -16.98 10.80
CA ILE A 144 -21.21 -17.60 11.79
C ILE A 144 -21.81 -18.90 12.29
N GLU A 145 -23.13 -18.95 12.48
CA GLU A 145 -23.90 -20.14 12.85
C GLU A 145 -23.70 -21.30 11.84
N GLN A 146 -23.65 -21.03 10.53
CA GLN A 146 -23.39 -22.04 9.51
C GLN A 146 -21.95 -22.55 9.56
N LEU A 147 -20.97 -21.70 9.87
CA LEU A 147 -19.57 -22.09 10.03
C LEU A 147 -19.36 -22.93 11.28
N GLU A 148 -20.13 -22.69 12.34
CA GLU A 148 -20.15 -23.49 13.56
C GLU A 148 -20.75 -24.88 13.30
N GLU A 149 -21.88 -24.96 12.58
CA GLU A 149 -22.52 -26.20 12.18
C GLU A 149 -21.65 -27.05 11.24
N GLU A 150 -20.89 -26.42 10.36
CA GLU A 150 -19.93 -27.08 9.45
C GLU A 150 -18.58 -27.40 10.13
N GLY A 151 -18.38 -27.01 11.39
CA GLY A 151 -17.12 -27.21 12.13
C GLY A 151 -15.94 -26.39 11.59
N LEU A 152 -16.21 -25.38 10.77
CA LEU A 152 -15.21 -24.51 10.16
C LEU A 152 -14.85 -23.31 11.04
N PHE A 153 -15.67 -23.00 12.04
CA PHE A 153 -15.43 -21.96 13.02
C PHE A 153 -15.70 -22.50 14.43
N ILE A 154 -14.70 -22.42 15.28
CA ILE A 154 -14.84 -22.71 16.71
C ILE A 154 -14.67 -21.37 17.43
N PRO A 155 -15.73 -20.79 18.01
CA PRO A 155 -15.59 -19.56 18.79
C PRO A 155 -14.64 -19.79 19.96
N PRO A 156 -13.76 -18.85 20.29
CA PRO A 156 -12.91 -18.96 21.46
C PRO A 156 -13.81 -19.09 22.70
N SER A 157 -13.69 -20.19 23.42
CA SER A 157 -14.39 -20.31 24.70
C SER A 157 -13.86 -19.23 25.65
N GLU A 158 -14.73 -18.63 26.45
CA GLU A 158 -14.36 -17.60 27.44
C GLU A 158 -13.20 -18.02 28.35
N LYS A 159 -13.08 -19.34 28.63
CA LYS A 159 -11.98 -19.91 29.39
C LYS A 159 -10.62 -19.92 28.69
N HIS A 160 -10.58 -19.90 27.35
CA HIS A 160 -9.33 -19.85 26.57
C HIS A 160 -8.83 -18.42 26.36
N ALA A 161 -9.71 -17.44 26.25
CA ALA A 161 -9.33 -16.04 26.10
C ALA A 161 -8.56 -15.53 27.33
N ASP A 162 -9.00 -15.88 28.52
CA ASP A 162 -8.35 -15.48 29.77
C ASP A 162 -6.97 -16.12 29.99
N VAL A 163 -6.80 -17.37 29.58
CA VAL A 163 -5.54 -18.11 29.76
C VAL A 163 -4.47 -17.64 28.78
N GLU A 164 -4.83 -17.34 27.53
CA GLU A 164 -3.86 -16.85 26.54
C GLU A 164 -3.47 -15.39 26.81
N ALA A 165 -4.40 -14.53 27.16
CA ALA A 165 -4.11 -13.14 27.55
C ALA A 165 -3.19 -13.06 28.77
N SER A 166 -3.41 -13.92 29.77
CA SER A 166 -2.56 -14.01 30.96
C SER A 166 -1.14 -14.49 30.66
N LYS A 167 -0.96 -15.50 29.81
CA LYS A 167 0.37 -15.99 29.40
C LYS A 167 1.14 -14.97 28.57
N TYR A 168 0.47 -14.25 27.68
CA TYR A 168 1.10 -13.19 26.89
C TYR A 168 1.52 -12.00 27.75
N SER A 169 0.70 -11.62 28.72
CA SER A 169 1.02 -10.51 29.62
C SER A 169 2.19 -10.85 30.56
N GLN A 170 2.29 -12.08 31.03
CA GLN A 170 3.44 -12.53 31.85
C GLN A 170 4.75 -12.57 31.03
N HIS A 171 4.72 -13.06 29.80
CA HIS A 171 5.92 -13.11 28.96
C HIS A 171 6.44 -11.73 28.55
N LEU A 172 5.56 -10.74 28.38
CA LEU A 172 5.94 -9.35 28.10
C LEU A 172 6.55 -8.66 29.34
N LEU A 173 6.08 -8.99 30.54
CA LEU A 173 6.62 -8.45 31.78
C LEU A 173 8.01 -9.03 32.10
N GLU A 174 8.24 -10.31 31.84
CA GLU A 174 9.54 -10.97 32.07
C GLU A 174 10.61 -10.56 31.02
N SER A 175 10.21 -10.16 29.82
CA SER A 175 11.13 -9.69 28.78
C SER A 175 11.55 -8.22 28.92
N SER A 176 10.86 -7.44 29.77
CA SER A 176 11.16 -6.01 29.99
C SER A 176 12.09 -5.75 31.19
N VAL A 177 12.58 -6.79 31.88
CA VAL A 177 13.43 -6.69 33.10
C VAL A 177 14.86 -7.22 32.83
N LYS A 178 15.30 -7.25 31.56
CA LYS A 178 16.71 -7.55 31.23
C LYS A 178 17.37 -6.43 30.47
#